data_e578e64fca3f7c7686b92382e3dd048d
#
_entry.id   e578e64fca3f7c7686b92382e3dd048d
#
_cell.length_a   1.000
_cell.length_b   1.000
_cell.length_c   1.000
_cell.angle_alpha   90.00
_cell.angle_beta   90.00
_cell.angle_gamma   90.00
#
_symmetry.space_group_name_H-M   'P 1'
#
loop_
_entity.id
_entity.type
_entity.pdbx_description
1 polymer ?
#
loop_
_entity_poly.entity_id
_entity_poly.type
_entity_poly.pdbx_seq_one_letter_code
_entity_poly.pdbx_strand_id
1 'polypeptide(L)'
;VRTVILAGTTTPNCVRTTCYDAIALEYNTVVLTDCCSSQTEEIQRVNLEDMGRAGAILMDSAAFRDFGPETVPDTSAAIRVAMEGEAVVPEPFTEGPDGVFWPDLW
;
A
#
# COMPACT_ATOMS: atom_id res chain seq x y z
N VAL A 1 -2.77 16.81 -3.94
CA VAL A 1 -2.29 15.54 -4.46
C VAL A 1 -3.02 14.40 -3.78
N ARG A 2 -3.64 13.53 -4.56
CA ARG A 2 -4.33 12.34 -4.04
C ARG A 2 -3.66 11.05 -4.46
N THR A 3 -2.92 11.07 -5.53
CA THR A 3 -2.30 9.88 -6.10
C THR A 3 -0.81 10.06 -6.18
N VAL A 4 -0.09 9.07 -5.70
CA VAL A 4 1.37 9.01 -5.77
C VAL A 4 1.75 7.85 -6.69
N ILE A 5 2.63 8.11 -7.63
CA ILE A 5 3.09 7.11 -8.58
C ILE A 5 4.57 6.84 -8.31
N LEU A 6 4.89 5.58 -8.08
CA LEU A 6 6.22 5.17 -7.67
C LEU A 6 6.94 4.40 -8.77
N ALA A 7 8.19 4.76 -8.97
CA ALA A 7 9.11 4.10 -9.88
C ALA A 7 10.52 4.24 -9.31
N GLY A 8 11.42 3.40 -9.75
CA GLY A 8 12.83 3.51 -9.38
C GLY A 8 13.42 2.23 -8.81
N THR A 9 14.50 2.37 -8.08
CA THR A 9 15.24 1.27 -7.45
C THR A 9 15.52 1.61 -5.99
N THR A 10 15.56 0.64 -5.11
CA THR A 10 15.27 -0.77 -5.35
C THR A 10 13.92 -1.11 -4.77
N THR A 11 13.22 -2.00 -5.42
CA THR A 11 11.85 -2.37 -5.03
C THR A 11 11.72 -2.75 -3.56
N PRO A 12 12.59 -3.61 -2.98
CA PRO A 12 12.45 -4.01 -1.57
C PRO A 12 12.86 -2.95 -0.56
N ASN A 13 13.48 -1.87 -0.99
CA ASN A 13 14.00 -0.83 -0.09
C ASN A 13 13.26 0.50 -0.27
N CYS A 14 13.79 1.39 -1.10
CA CYS A 14 13.26 2.75 -1.24
C CYS A 14 11.82 2.76 -1.79
N VAL A 15 11.53 1.95 -2.78
CA VAL A 15 10.19 1.89 -3.37
C VAL A 15 9.18 1.36 -2.35
N ARG A 16 9.50 0.25 -1.69
CA ARG A 16 8.64 -0.34 -0.66
C ARG A 16 8.39 0.61 0.50
N THR A 17 9.44 1.25 1.01
CA THR A 17 9.32 2.20 2.11
C THR A 17 8.42 3.37 1.74
N THR A 18 8.64 3.98 0.59
CA THR A 18 7.82 5.09 0.10
C THR A 18 6.37 4.64 -0.13
N CYS A 19 6.19 3.44 -0.65
CA CYS A 19 4.86 2.86 -0.88
C CYS A 19 4.08 2.77 0.43
N TYR A 20 4.66 2.19 1.45
CA TYR A 20 3.99 2.03 2.75
C TYR A 20 3.75 3.37 3.44
N ASP A 21 4.67 4.32 3.33
CA ASP A 21 4.47 5.67 3.85
C ASP A 21 3.31 6.37 3.13
N ALA A 22 3.24 6.24 1.82
CA ALA A 22 2.15 6.84 1.03
C ALA A 22 0.80 6.23 1.40
N ILE A 23 0.74 4.91 1.55
CA ILE A 23 -0.48 4.22 1.99
C ILE A 23 -0.89 4.68 3.38
N ALA A 24 0.06 4.77 4.30
CA ALA A 24 -0.20 5.23 5.67
C ALA A 24 -0.73 6.67 5.72
N LEU A 25 -0.32 7.50 4.78
CA LEU A 25 -0.80 8.87 4.64
C LEU A 25 -2.07 8.98 3.80
N GLU A 26 -2.68 7.86 3.46
CA GLU A 26 -3.94 7.77 2.72
C GLU A 26 -3.88 8.28 1.27
N TYR A 27 -2.72 8.22 0.64
CA TYR A 27 -2.64 8.45 -0.79
C TYR A 27 -3.04 7.20 -1.56
N ASN A 28 -3.65 7.40 -2.72
CA ASN A 28 -3.75 6.33 -3.71
C ASN A 28 -2.35 6.08 -4.25
N THR A 29 -1.82 4.90 -4.02
CA THR A 29 -0.44 4.59 -4.33
C THR A 29 -0.36 3.63 -5.50
N VAL A 30 0.23 4.09 -6.58
CA VAL A 30 0.44 3.30 -7.80
C VAL A 30 1.92 2.93 -7.86
N VAL A 31 2.21 1.66 -8.08
CA VAL A 31 3.56 1.18 -8.32
C VAL A 31 3.66 0.70 -9.76
N LEU A 32 4.55 1.30 -10.53
CA LEU A 32 4.80 0.90 -11.92
C LEU A 32 5.73 -0.29 -11.92
N THR A 33 5.18 -1.47 -12.15
CA THR A 33 5.89 -2.74 -11.96
C THR A 33 7.08 -2.93 -12.89
N ASP A 34 7.01 -2.39 -14.10
CA ASP A 34 8.09 -2.45 -15.08
C ASP A 34 9.08 -1.28 -14.98
N CYS A 35 8.80 -0.33 -14.09
CA CYS A 35 9.68 0.81 -13.83
C CYS A 35 10.38 0.73 -12.49
N CYS A 36 10.29 -0.41 -11.81
CA CYS A 36 10.99 -0.72 -10.58
C CYS A 36 11.89 -1.93 -10.81
N SER A 37 12.97 -2.01 -10.09
CA SER A 37 13.87 -3.17 -10.21
C SER A 37 14.47 -3.55 -8.87
N SER A 38 14.85 -4.81 -8.78
CA SER A 38 15.54 -5.36 -7.63
C SER A 38 16.63 -6.35 -8.08
N GLN A 39 17.26 -7.01 -7.13
CA GLN A 39 18.41 -7.87 -7.42
C GLN A 39 18.03 -9.17 -8.13
N THR A 40 16.86 -9.72 -7.84
CA THR A 40 16.37 -10.95 -8.45
C THR A 40 14.88 -10.83 -8.78
N GLU A 41 14.42 -11.67 -9.71
CA GLU A 41 13.00 -11.72 -10.08
C GLU A 41 12.14 -12.15 -8.89
N GLU A 42 12.63 -13.04 -8.06
CA GLU A 42 11.88 -13.51 -6.89
C GLU A 42 11.70 -12.38 -5.87
N ILE A 43 12.76 -11.64 -5.57
CA ILE A 43 12.67 -10.48 -4.67
C ILE A 43 11.68 -9.46 -5.23
N GLN A 44 11.76 -9.21 -6.52
CA GLN A 44 10.85 -8.29 -7.21
C GLN A 44 9.40 -8.73 -7.03
N ARG A 45 9.10 -9.97 -7.36
CA ARG A 45 7.76 -10.51 -7.32
C ARG A 45 7.17 -10.49 -5.90
N VAL A 46 7.92 -10.98 -4.93
CA VAL A 46 7.44 -11.06 -3.54
C VAL A 46 7.16 -9.68 -2.98
N ASN A 47 8.04 -8.72 -3.22
CA ASN A 47 7.85 -7.35 -2.72
C ASN A 47 6.68 -6.64 -3.40
N LEU A 48 6.50 -6.82 -4.70
CA LEU A 48 5.34 -6.27 -5.39
C LEU A 48 4.04 -6.88 -4.88
N GLU A 49 4.01 -8.19 -4.65
CA GLU A 49 2.83 -8.85 -4.08
C GLU A 49 2.50 -8.28 -2.70
N ASP A 50 3.49 -8.07 -1.85
CA ASP A 50 3.28 -7.51 -0.52
C ASP A 50 2.74 -6.09 -0.58
N MET A 51 3.27 -5.25 -1.46
CA MET A 51 2.77 -3.90 -1.65
C MET A 51 1.33 -3.90 -2.16
N GLY A 52 1.01 -4.81 -3.07
CA GLY A 52 -0.36 -4.97 -3.56
C GLY A 52 -1.34 -5.35 -2.45
N ARG A 53 -0.94 -6.26 -1.57
CA ARG A 53 -1.76 -6.66 -0.41
C ARG A 53 -1.96 -5.52 0.57
N ALA A 54 -0.97 -4.64 0.71
CA ALA A 54 -1.06 -3.48 1.59
C ALA A 54 -1.99 -2.39 1.04
N GLY A 55 -2.37 -2.47 -0.22
CA GLY A 55 -3.31 -1.54 -0.84
C GLY A 55 -2.74 -0.76 -2.02
N ALA A 56 -1.52 -1.05 -2.46
CA ALA A 56 -0.97 -0.41 -3.65
C ALA A 56 -1.64 -0.94 -4.92
N ILE A 57 -1.79 -0.07 -5.88
CA ILE A 57 -2.26 -0.43 -7.22
C ILE A 57 -1.04 -0.77 -8.05
N LEU A 58 -0.92 -2.03 -8.47
CA LEU A 58 0.18 -2.48 -9.31
C LEU A 58 -0.24 -2.42 -10.76
N MET A 59 0.52 -1.69 -11.57
CA MET A 59 0.27 -1.64 -13.01
C MET A 59 1.58 -1.41 -13.74
N ASP A 60 1.64 -1.81 -15.01
CA ASP A 60 2.78 -1.50 -15.85
C ASP A 60 2.63 -0.10 -16.46
N SER A 61 3.71 0.38 -17.06
CA SER A 61 3.72 1.72 -17.66
C SER A 61 2.77 1.84 -18.85
N ALA A 62 2.54 0.76 -19.57
CA ALA A 62 1.60 0.75 -20.69
C ALA A 62 0.16 0.92 -20.20
N ALA A 63 -0.22 0.17 -19.18
CA ALA A 63 -1.54 0.31 -18.55
C ALA A 63 -1.74 1.70 -17.97
N PHE A 64 -0.72 2.25 -17.32
CA PHE A 64 -0.79 3.59 -16.76
C PHE A 64 -0.97 4.66 -17.85
N ARG A 65 -0.30 4.48 -18.99
CA ARG A 65 -0.43 5.39 -20.13
C ARG A 65 -1.86 5.43 -20.65
N ASP A 66 -2.51 4.27 -20.70
CA ASP A 66 -3.87 4.16 -21.22
C ASP A 66 -4.91 4.74 -20.25
N PHE A 67 -4.70 4.56 -18.95
CA PHE A 67 -5.63 5.06 -17.95
C PHE A 67 -5.42 6.50 -17.56
N GLY A 68 -4.18 6.95 -17.47
CA GLY A 68 -3.85 8.27 -16.99
C GLY A 68 -4.09 8.45 -15.48
N PRO A 69 -3.52 9.49 -14.86
CA PRO A 69 -3.65 9.69 -13.41
C PRO A 69 -5.07 9.94 -12.93
N GLU A 70 -5.89 10.60 -13.71
CA GLU A 70 -7.27 10.96 -13.35
C GLU A 70 -8.23 9.79 -13.33
N THR A 71 -7.86 8.66 -13.93
CA THR A 71 -8.70 7.45 -13.97
C THR A 71 -8.28 6.39 -12.97
N VAL A 72 -7.23 6.65 -12.17
CA VAL A 72 -6.80 5.75 -11.11
C VAL A 72 -7.88 5.71 -10.02
N PRO A 73 -8.33 4.52 -9.62
CA PRO A 73 -9.35 4.39 -8.58
C PRO A 73 -8.92 5.01 -7.26
N ASP A 74 -9.86 5.65 -6.57
CA ASP A 74 -9.60 6.17 -5.23
C ASP A 74 -9.78 5.06 -4.19
N THR A 75 -8.77 4.22 -4.06
CA THR A 75 -8.78 3.09 -3.14
C THR A 75 -8.77 3.53 -1.68
N SER A 76 -8.11 4.66 -1.38
CA SER A 76 -8.09 5.20 -0.02
C SER A 76 -9.48 5.62 0.45
N ALA A 77 -10.26 6.25 -0.42
CA ALA A 77 -11.63 6.63 -0.10
C ALA A 77 -12.51 5.39 0.11
N ALA A 78 -12.35 4.36 -0.72
CA ALA A 78 -13.10 3.13 -0.59
C ALA A 78 -12.80 2.42 0.73
N ILE A 79 -11.54 2.34 1.10
CA ILE A 79 -11.10 1.74 2.37
C ILE A 79 -11.66 2.53 3.55
N ARG A 80 -11.60 3.85 3.49
CA ARG A 80 -12.10 4.72 4.55
C ARG A 80 -13.60 4.51 4.78
N VAL A 81 -14.37 4.46 3.70
CA VAL A 81 -15.81 4.22 3.78
C VAL A 81 -16.10 2.85 4.40
N ALA A 82 -15.38 1.82 3.98
CA ALA A 82 -15.54 0.49 4.54
C ALA A 82 -15.22 0.45 6.05
N MET A 83 -14.17 1.14 6.47
CA MET A 83 -13.80 1.21 7.89
C MET A 83 -14.81 1.99 8.73
N GLU A 84 -15.36 3.07 8.20
CA GLU A 84 -16.39 3.85 8.89
C GLU A 84 -17.70 3.07 9.07
N GLY A 85 -18.05 2.22 8.10
CA GLY A 85 -19.23 1.37 8.16
C GLY A 85 -19.11 0.26 9.19
N GLU A 86 -17.90 -0.10 9.56
CA GLU A 86 -17.59 -1.14 10.54
C GLU A 86 -17.01 -0.52 11.81
N ALA A 87 -17.71 0.40 12.44
CA ALA A 87 -17.21 1.08 13.64
C ALA A 87 -16.93 0.11 14.78
N VAL A 88 -16.14 -0.91 14.52
CA VAL A 88 -15.73 -1.89 15.50
C VAL A 88 -14.30 -1.56 15.88
N VAL A 89 -14.10 -1.25 17.15
CA VAL A 89 -12.77 -1.26 17.72
C VAL A 89 -12.21 -2.64 17.44
N PRO A 90 -11.12 -2.75 16.66
CA PRO A 90 -10.59 -4.06 16.36
C PRO A 90 -10.28 -4.79 17.67
N GLU A 91 -10.80 -5.99 17.79
CA GLU A 91 -10.48 -6.88 18.90
C GLU A 91 -9.02 -7.38 18.93
N PRO A 92 -8.11 -7.04 17.99
CA PRO A 92 -6.72 -7.46 18.15
C PRO A 92 -5.97 -6.74 19.26
N PHE A 93 -6.64 -5.93 20.06
CA PHE A 93 -5.98 -5.23 21.17
C PHE A 93 -6.58 -5.67 22.48
N THR A 94 -5.72 -6.14 23.38
CA THR A 94 -6.08 -6.48 24.75
C THR A 94 -5.49 -5.44 25.70
N GLU A 95 -6.30 -4.95 26.63
CA GLU A 95 -5.80 -4.04 27.65
C GLU A 95 -4.91 -4.79 28.61
N GLY A 96 -3.65 -4.37 28.71
CA GLY A 96 -2.71 -4.91 29.68
C GLY A 96 -2.92 -4.33 31.08
N PRO A 97 -2.20 -4.86 32.08
CA PRO A 97 -2.37 -4.44 33.47
C PRO A 97 -1.97 -2.99 33.76
N ASP A 98 -1.25 -2.36 32.83
CA ASP A 98 -0.83 -0.96 32.90
C ASP A 98 -1.78 -0.03 32.13
N GLY A 99 -2.89 -0.53 31.61
CA GLY A 99 -3.82 0.23 30.79
C GLY A 99 -3.39 0.40 29.34
N VAL A 100 -2.32 -0.25 28.93
CA VAL A 100 -1.84 -0.23 27.55
C VAL A 100 -2.52 -1.33 26.76
N PHE A 101 -2.98 -1.00 25.55
CA PHE A 101 -3.57 -1.97 24.63
C PHE A 101 -2.49 -2.64 23.79
N TRP A 102 -2.48 -3.96 23.80
CA TRP A 102 -1.53 -4.75 23.05
C TRP A 102 -2.24 -5.57 21.97
N PRO A 103 -1.65 -5.71 20.79
CA PRO A 103 -2.25 -6.57 19.76
C PRO A 103 -2.21 -8.04 20.21
N ASP A 104 -3.30 -8.76 19.94
CA ASP A 104 -3.40 -10.20 20.28
C ASP A 104 -2.52 -11.09 19.38
N LEU A 105 -1.68 -10.51 18.58
CA LEU A 105 -0.80 -11.22 17.65
C LEU A 105 0.56 -11.61 18.23
N TRP A 106 0.79 -11.37 19.50
CA TRP A 106 2.05 -11.70 20.16
C TRP A 106 2.05 -13.08 20.79
#